data_e5c1e12a21ce657db251595bd6c56a34
#
_entry.id   e5c1e12a21ce657db251595bd6c56a34
#
_cell.length_a   1.000
_cell.length_b   1.000
_cell.length_c   1.000
_cell.angle_alpha   90.00
_cell.angle_beta   90.00
_cell.angle_gamma   90.00
#
_symmetry.space_group_name_H-M   'P 1'
#
loop_
_entity.id
_entity.type
_entity.pdbx_description
1 polymer ?
#
loop_
_entity_poly.entity_id
_entity_poly.type
_entity_poly.pdbx_seq_one_letter_code
_entity_poly.pdbx_strand_id
1 'polypeptide(L)'
;MTLFTSQSAAAFYDKLFSSLDFTLPRVATGRRGFPKEAMVCAFIVMKCEGFAQITDLVDYLDNNLLIAHYCGFNIMKPLPSYWTYDRFLKKMDNAALKEIMAAQVKKLYEMGIVDASFIGLDSTPVMANTKQNNPKSFAKNKFSKENHPKSDLDCALGVHSASNQHNERRYEFYWGYKSHVLVDCISGLPLYELTTPGNVADSSVAADILAAANQTVSLKECTFLADKGYDVKSIYNTVKTVYEGEAFIPLNPRGTKDLKALPAGNPVCEAGFAMHKDGKTTDNGRTRQKYCCPFRQSKTSVCPCNHKNWNNGKKNRGCTKYKTVPDDYRLSVDRSCLCFKRTYALRTECERYNSRFKSTGQERLWVRNGTSAANLNTLAHISALTVALAAVLHGSHSYRSAKQLRRSA
;
A
#
# COMPACT_ATOMS: atom_id res chain seq x y z
N MET A 1 -34.55 27.38 -12.36
CA MET A 1 -33.31 26.63 -12.55
C MET A 1 -33.45 25.35 -11.74
N THR A 2 -33.71 24.22 -12.38
CA THR A 2 -33.91 22.94 -11.68
C THR A 2 -32.52 22.36 -11.37
N LEU A 3 -32.20 22.25 -10.08
CA LEU A 3 -30.98 21.62 -9.62
C LEU A 3 -31.14 20.09 -9.72
N PHE A 4 -30.64 19.49 -10.78
CA PHE A 4 -30.80 18.05 -11.07
C PHE A 4 -29.83 17.16 -10.24
N THR A 5 -29.67 17.45 -8.97
CA THR A 5 -28.87 16.61 -8.07
C THR A 5 -29.76 15.65 -7.31
N SER A 6 -29.45 14.35 -7.29
CA SER A 6 -30.22 13.40 -6.49
C SER A 6 -30.10 13.75 -5.00
N GLN A 7 -31.18 13.58 -4.24
CA GLN A 7 -31.26 13.91 -2.82
C GLN A 7 -30.18 13.13 -2.02
N SER A 8 -29.94 11.88 -2.37
CA SER A 8 -28.90 11.03 -1.75
C SER A 8 -27.47 11.49 -2.05
N ALA A 9 -27.21 12.00 -3.27
CA ALA A 9 -25.90 12.54 -3.61
C ALA A 9 -25.64 13.87 -2.88
N ALA A 10 -26.64 14.72 -2.79
CA ALA A 10 -26.56 15.97 -2.05
C ALA A 10 -26.25 15.72 -0.56
N ALA A 11 -27.02 14.85 0.11
CA ALA A 11 -26.80 14.49 1.50
C ALA A 11 -25.42 13.85 1.74
N PHE A 12 -24.96 13.02 0.82
CA PHE A 12 -23.63 12.40 0.89
C PHE A 12 -22.52 13.45 0.86
N TYR A 13 -22.54 14.38 -0.10
CA TYR A 13 -21.48 15.39 -0.22
C TYR A 13 -21.55 16.46 0.86
N ASP A 14 -22.75 16.81 1.34
CA ASP A 14 -22.91 17.68 2.50
C ASP A 14 -22.21 17.09 3.74
N LYS A 15 -22.49 15.82 4.07
CA LYS A 15 -21.82 15.10 5.16
C LYS A 15 -20.31 14.99 4.93
N LEU A 16 -19.88 14.72 3.70
CA LEU A 16 -18.47 14.53 3.36
C LEU A 16 -17.69 15.82 3.60
N PHE A 17 -18.17 16.95 3.10
CA PHE A 17 -17.43 18.21 3.15
C PHE A 17 -17.60 18.95 4.48
N SER A 18 -18.71 18.79 5.18
CA SER A 18 -18.85 19.27 6.57
C SER A 18 -17.87 18.58 7.55
N SER A 19 -17.36 17.40 7.20
CA SER A 19 -16.37 16.67 7.98
C SER A 19 -14.93 17.12 7.73
N LEU A 20 -14.70 17.94 6.68
CA LEU A 20 -13.39 18.44 6.30
C LEU A 20 -13.10 19.80 6.91
N ASP A 21 -11.91 19.91 7.48
CA ASP A 21 -11.39 21.18 7.98
C ASP A 21 -9.92 21.27 7.59
N PHE A 22 -9.64 22.03 6.52
CA PHE A 22 -8.28 22.34 6.08
C PHE A 22 -8.25 23.67 5.32
N THR A 23 -7.11 24.33 5.39
CA THR A 23 -6.82 25.56 4.65
C THR A 23 -5.52 25.41 3.89
N LEU A 24 -5.49 25.92 2.68
CA LEU A 24 -4.30 25.92 1.84
C LEU A 24 -3.69 27.32 1.73
N PRO A 25 -2.36 27.43 1.64
CA PRO A 25 -1.69 28.72 1.50
C PRO A 25 -2.21 29.50 0.29
N ARG A 26 -2.62 30.75 0.51
CA ARG A 26 -3.09 31.67 -0.54
C ARG A 26 -1.91 32.43 -1.13
N VAL A 27 -1.95 32.63 -2.44
CA VAL A 27 -1.00 33.54 -3.09
C VAL A 27 -1.37 34.98 -2.73
N ALA A 28 -0.41 35.73 -2.16
CA ALA A 28 -0.65 37.06 -1.66
C ALA A 28 -0.87 38.12 -2.78
N THR A 29 -0.32 37.87 -3.98
CA THR A 29 -0.32 38.83 -5.09
C THR A 29 -0.84 38.24 -6.39
N GLY A 30 -1.52 39.04 -7.22
CA GLY A 30 -2.01 38.63 -8.54
C GLY A 30 -3.51 38.33 -8.62
N ARG A 31 -3.96 37.95 -9.82
CA ARG A 31 -5.37 37.58 -10.08
C ARG A 31 -5.77 36.36 -9.23
N ARG A 32 -6.79 36.52 -8.42
CA ARG A 32 -7.36 35.43 -7.64
C ARG A 32 -7.99 34.39 -8.57
N GLY A 33 -7.43 33.17 -8.56
CA GLY A 33 -8.04 32.00 -9.22
C GLY A 33 -9.17 31.40 -8.38
N PHE A 34 -9.60 30.22 -8.74
CA PHE A 34 -10.55 29.46 -7.92
C PHE A 34 -9.92 29.08 -6.57
N PRO A 35 -10.72 28.97 -5.49
CA PRO A 35 -10.24 28.53 -4.19
C PRO A 35 -9.56 27.16 -4.30
N LYS A 36 -8.37 27.02 -3.75
CA LYS A 36 -7.63 25.73 -3.80
C LYS A 36 -8.36 24.62 -3.06
N GLU A 37 -9.02 24.97 -1.96
CA GLU A 37 -9.83 24.08 -1.16
C GLU A 37 -10.99 23.51 -2.00
N ALA A 38 -11.68 24.35 -2.76
CA ALA A 38 -12.73 23.93 -3.67
C ALA A 38 -12.22 22.99 -4.77
N MET A 39 -11.00 23.23 -5.27
CA MET A 39 -10.36 22.35 -6.24
C MET A 39 -10.05 20.98 -5.64
N VAL A 40 -9.55 20.90 -4.40
CA VAL A 40 -9.34 19.64 -3.68
C VAL A 40 -10.66 18.90 -3.49
N CYS A 41 -11.70 19.59 -3.01
CA CYS A 41 -13.04 19.00 -2.85
C CYS A 41 -13.58 18.44 -4.17
N ALA A 42 -13.39 19.15 -5.29
CA ALA A 42 -13.78 18.65 -6.61
C ALA A 42 -13.05 17.37 -7.00
N PHE A 43 -11.75 17.25 -6.71
CA PHE A 43 -11.02 16.00 -6.93
C PHE A 43 -11.47 14.89 -5.97
N ILE A 44 -11.90 15.20 -4.75
CA ILE A 44 -12.54 14.21 -3.87
C ILE A 44 -13.85 13.71 -4.51
N VAL A 45 -14.66 14.59 -5.11
CA VAL A 45 -15.85 14.16 -5.90
C VAL A 45 -15.41 13.23 -7.02
N MET A 46 -14.42 13.62 -7.82
CA MET A 46 -13.88 12.79 -8.91
C MET A 46 -13.57 11.35 -8.45
N LYS A 47 -12.94 11.22 -7.29
CA LYS A 47 -12.52 9.92 -6.75
C LYS A 47 -13.67 9.14 -6.12
N CYS A 48 -14.62 9.80 -5.47
CA CYS A 48 -15.81 9.16 -4.93
C CYS A 48 -16.74 8.62 -6.02
N GLU A 49 -16.82 9.31 -7.17
CA GLU A 49 -17.59 8.87 -8.35
C GLU A 49 -16.81 7.85 -9.20
N GLY A 50 -15.51 7.65 -8.95
CA GLY A 50 -14.67 6.72 -9.73
C GLY A 50 -14.29 7.25 -11.11
N PHE A 51 -14.36 8.55 -11.34
CA PHE A 51 -14.00 9.15 -12.62
C PHE A 51 -12.49 9.07 -12.85
N ALA A 52 -12.10 8.58 -14.01
CA ALA A 52 -10.71 8.53 -14.41
C ALA A 52 -10.23 9.82 -15.09
N GLN A 53 -11.14 10.56 -15.75
CA GLN A 53 -10.82 11.74 -16.53
C GLN A 53 -11.34 13.02 -15.88
N ILE A 54 -10.57 14.11 -16.03
CA ILE A 54 -10.99 15.45 -15.58
C ILE A 54 -12.23 15.94 -16.35
N THR A 55 -12.40 15.52 -17.60
CA THR A 55 -13.58 15.84 -18.40
C THR A 55 -14.87 15.35 -17.72
N ASP A 56 -14.85 14.12 -17.19
CA ASP A 56 -16.01 13.54 -16.51
C ASP A 56 -16.35 14.35 -15.24
N LEU A 57 -15.33 14.84 -14.53
CA LEU A 57 -15.51 15.71 -13.36
C LEU A 57 -16.14 17.05 -13.75
N VAL A 58 -15.65 17.68 -14.84
CA VAL A 58 -16.19 18.96 -15.32
C VAL A 58 -17.66 18.79 -15.68
N ASP A 59 -17.98 17.82 -16.54
CA ASP A 59 -19.35 17.53 -16.98
C ASP A 59 -20.26 17.20 -15.77
N TYR A 60 -19.74 16.45 -14.81
CA TYR A 60 -20.51 16.11 -13.60
C TYR A 60 -20.84 17.34 -12.76
N LEU A 61 -19.88 18.25 -12.51
CA LEU A 61 -20.11 19.44 -11.69
C LEU A 61 -20.97 20.47 -12.41
N ASP A 62 -20.85 20.62 -13.73
CA ASP A 62 -21.71 21.50 -14.53
C ASP A 62 -23.18 21.05 -14.50
N ASN A 63 -23.42 19.74 -14.41
CA ASN A 63 -24.77 19.16 -14.29
C ASN A 63 -25.26 19.04 -12.82
N ASN A 64 -24.38 19.22 -11.83
CA ASN A 64 -24.72 19.07 -10.40
C ASN A 64 -24.25 20.28 -9.59
N LEU A 65 -24.84 21.46 -9.86
CA LEU A 65 -24.43 22.73 -9.27
C LEU A 65 -24.47 22.75 -7.74
N LEU A 66 -25.38 22.00 -7.12
CA LEU A 66 -25.42 21.88 -5.66
C LEU A 66 -24.14 21.21 -5.11
N ILE A 67 -23.63 20.18 -5.78
CA ILE A 67 -22.36 19.53 -5.39
C ILE A 67 -21.18 20.48 -5.63
N ALA A 68 -21.19 21.24 -6.74
CA ALA A 68 -20.21 22.28 -6.97
C ALA A 68 -20.20 23.34 -5.87
N HIS A 69 -21.39 23.73 -5.38
CA HIS A 69 -21.55 24.63 -4.25
C HIS A 69 -20.93 24.03 -2.96
N TYR A 70 -21.23 22.78 -2.66
CA TYR A 70 -20.63 22.08 -1.50
C TYR A 70 -19.11 21.96 -1.59
N CYS A 71 -18.55 21.84 -2.79
CA CYS A 71 -17.10 21.95 -2.98
C CYS A 71 -16.54 23.32 -2.59
N GLY A 72 -17.37 24.37 -2.52
CA GLY A 72 -16.96 25.76 -2.22
C GLY A 72 -16.83 26.63 -3.46
N PHE A 73 -17.37 26.23 -4.62
CA PHE A 73 -17.41 27.08 -5.81
C PHE A 73 -18.59 28.06 -5.76
N ASN A 74 -18.37 29.26 -6.32
CA ASN A 74 -19.45 30.22 -6.56
C ASN A 74 -20.20 29.82 -7.83
N ILE A 75 -21.34 29.19 -7.68
CA ILE A 75 -22.20 28.70 -8.78
C ILE A 75 -22.89 29.82 -9.60
N MET A 76 -22.82 31.07 -9.14
CA MET A 76 -23.25 32.22 -9.92
C MET A 76 -22.24 32.68 -10.95
N LYS A 77 -21.08 32.04 -11.00
CA LYS A 77 -19.99 32.26 -11.95
C LYS A 77 -19.65 30.97 -12.68
N PRO A 78 -19.03 31.07 -13.85
CA PRO A 78 -18.54 29.87 -14.56
C PRO A 78 -17.68 29.00 -13.65
N LEU A 79 -17.90 27.68 -13.66
CA LEU A 79 -17.10 26.71 -12.95
C LEU A 79 -15.71 26.51 -13.59
N PRO A 80 -14.76 25.87 -12.91
CA PRO A 80 -13.44 25.63 -13.45
C PRO A 80 -13.48 24.72 -14.68
N SER A 81 -12.82 25.14 -15.76
CA SER A 81 -12.65 24.33 -16.96
C SER A 81 -11.60 23.22 -16.76
N TYR A 82 -11.57 22.23 -17.68
CA TYR A 82 -10.53 21.20 -17.75
C TYR A 82 -9.11 21.77 -17.53
N TRP A 83 -8.75 22.82 -18.24
CA TRP A 83 -7.43 23.45 -18.15
C TRP A 83 -7.11 24.07 -16.78
N THR A 84 -8.13 24.43 -16.02
CA THR A 84 -7.97 24.95 -14.66
C THR A 84 -7.60 23.81 -13.71
N TYR A 85 -8.26 22.67 -13.82
CA TYR A 85 -7.96 21.46 -13.06
C TYR A 85 -6.59 20.87 -13.42
N ASP A 86 -6.27 20.80 -14.71
CA ASP A 86 -4.96 20.33 -15.18
C ASP A 86 -3.81 21.20 -14.66
N ARG A 87 -3.97 22.54 -14.72
CA ARG A 87 -2.99 23.47 -14.14
C ARG A 87 -2.88 23.38 -12.62
N PHE A 88 -4.00 23.12 -11.94
CA PHE A 88 -3.97 22.90 -10.50
C PHE A 88 -3.10 21.70 -10.16
N LEU A 89 -3.30 20.55 -10.79
CA LEU A 89 -2.48 19.35 -10.56
C LEU A 89 -0.99 19.57 -10.86
N LYS A 90 -0.67 20.34 -11.90
CA LYS A 90 0.72 20.66 -12.26
C LYS A 90 1.43 21.59 -11.30
N LYS A 91 0.68 22.48 -10.62
CA LYS A 91 1.24 23.55 -9.77
C LYS A 91 1.04 23.32 -8.28
N MET A 92 0.18 22.40 -7.91
CA MET A 92 -0.09 22.08 -6.52
C MET A 92 1.14 21.41 -5.90
N ASP A 93 1.56 21.93 -4.76
CA ASP A 93 2.60 21.29 -3.97
C ASP A 93 2.05 20.00 -3.34
N ASN A 94 2.66 18.87 -3.64
CA ASN A 94 2.27 17.60 -3.11
C ASN A 94 2.45 17.51 -1.58
N ALA A 95 3.43 18.24 -1.02
CA ALA A 95 3.63 18.27 0.42
C ALA A 95 2.39 18.83 1.14
N ALA A 96 1.77 19.89 0.61
CA ALA A 96 0.56 20.46 1.19
C ALA A 96 -0.65 19.49 1.10
N LEU A 97 -0.74 18.64 0.07
CA LEU A 97 -1.74 17.57 0.03
C LEU A 97 -1.45 16.48 1.05
N LYS A 98 -0.19 16.14 1.25
CA LYS A 98 0.22 15.17 2.28
C LYS A 98 -0.06 15.67 3.70
N GLU A 99 0.03 16.97 3.94
CA GLU A 99 -0.40 17.57 5.22
C GLU A 99 -1.90 17.37 5.47
N ILE A 100 -2.74 17.55 4.42
CA ILE A 100 -4.18 17.25 4.52
C ILE A 100 -4.41 15.77 4.84
N MET A 101 -3.70 14.88 4.15
CA MET A 101 -3.76 13.44 4.40
C MET A 101 -3.37 13.11 5.84
N ALA A 102 -2.25 13.65 6.31
CA ALA A 102 -1.74 13.44 7.67
C ALA A 102 -2.72 13.93 8.74
N ALA A 103 -3.34 15.10 8.54
CA ALA A 103 -4.34 15.64 9.46
C ALA A 103 -5.57 14.72 9.57
N GLN A 104 -6.03 14.13 8.47
CA GLN A 104 -7.14 13.15 8.49
C GLN A 104 -6.74 11.85 9.19
N VAL A 105 -5.55 11.33 8.90
CA VAL A 105 -5.02 10.12 9.56
C VAL A 105 -4.92 10.36 11.07
N LYS A 106 -4.40 11.52 11.48
CA LYS A 106 -4.28 11.90 12.90
C LYS A 106 -5.64 11.94 13.58
N LYS A 107 -6.65 12.57 12.97
CA LYS A 107 -8.02 12.60 13.52
C LYS A 107 -8.59 11.19 13.70
N LEU A 108 -8.42 10.32 12.70
CA LEU A 108 -8.90 8.93 12.76
C LEU A 108 -8.14 8.10 13.81
N TYR A 109 -6.86 8.39 14.03
CA TYR A 109 -6.04 7.79 15.09
C TYR A 109 -6.49 8.23 16.48
N GLU A 110 -6.74 9.53 16.68
CA GLU A 110 -7.28 10.09 17.94
C GLU A 110 -8.68 9.56 18.25
N MET A 111 -9.46 9.22 17.23
CA MET A 111 -10.78 8.59 17.39
C MET A 111 -10.72 7.07 17.59
N GLY A 112 -9.53 6.46 17.61
CA GLY A 112 -9.33 5.03 17.80
C GLY A 112 -9.79 4.15 16.61
N ILE A 113 -9.98 4.74 15.43
CA ILE A 113 -10.31 4.00 14.20
C ILE A 113 -9.05 3.44 13.53
N VAL A 114 -7.98 4.22 13.50
CA VAL A 114 -6.64 3.81 13.09
C VAL A 114 -5.90 3.37 14.35
N ASP A 115 -5.27 2.20 14.31
CA ASP A 115 -4.53 1.62 15.44
C ASP A 115 -3.01 1.70 15.20
N ALA A 116 -2.55 1.48 13.96
CA ALA A 116 -1.16 1.42 13.55
C ALA A 116 -0.31 0.30 14.23
N SER A 117 -0.92 -0.59 15.00
CA SER A 117 -0.22 -1.76 15.58
C SER A 117 0.14 -2.83 14.54
N PHE A 118 -0.70 -2.99 13.51
CA PHE A 118 -0.45 -3.86 12.37
C PHE A 118 -0.46 -3.04 11.09
N ILE A 119 0.71 -2.77 10.55
CA ILE A 119 0.88 -1.96 9.36
C ILE A 119 1.38 -2.79 8.18
N GLY A 120 0.83 -2.54 7.01
CA GLY A 120 1.22 -3.24 5.79
C GLY A 120 1.68 -2.27 4.71
N LEU A 121 2.80 -2.57 4.06
CA LEU A 121 3.31 -1.80 2.93
C LEU A 121 3.18 -2.61 1.65
N ASP A 122 2.57 -1.99 0.65
CA ASP A 122 2.44 -2.57 -0.68
C ASP A 122 2.51 -1.49 -1.75
N SER A 123 2.80 -1.88 -2.98
CA SER A 123 2.82 -0.99 -4.13
C SER A 123 1.83 -1.44 -5.20
N THR A 124 1.23 -0.49 -5.88
CA THR A 124 0.37 -0.77 -7.03
C THR A 124 0.86 0.00 -8.26
N PRO A 125 0.90 -0.65 -9.45
CA PRO A 125 1.22 0.04 -10.68
C PRO A 125 0.12 1.04 -11.05
N VAL A 126 0.53 2.20 -11.56
CA VAL A 126 -0.33 3.28 -12.06
C VAL A 126 0.14 3.64 -13.46
N MET A 127 -0.63 3.27 -14.46
CA MET A 127 -0.24 3.43 -15.87
C MET A 127 -0.30 4.90 -16.29
N ALA A 128 0.78 5.40 -16.90
CA ALA A 128 0.84 6.75 -17.45
C ALA A 128 0.01 6.87 -18.74
N ASN A 129 -0.43 8.09 -19.05
CA ASN A 129 -1.14 8.41 -20.28
C ASN A 129 -0.19 8.50 -21.48
N THR A 130 0.23 7.35 -21.97
CA THR A 130 1.19 7.24 -23.09
C THR A 130 0.66 6.36 -24.22
N LYS A 131 1.15 6.63 -25.43
CA LYS A 131 0.82 5.81 -26.61
C LYS A 131 1.27 4.35 -26.45
N GLN A 132 2.39 4.13 -25.76
CA GLN A 132 2.96 2.80 -25.54
C GLN A 132 2.04 1.91 -24.68
N ASN A 133 1.30 2.49 -23.75
CA ASN A 133 0.35 1.76 -22.91
C ASN A 133 -0.99 1.48 -23.60
N ASN A 134 -1.21 2.01 -24.80
CA ASN A 134 -2.44 1.74 -25.53
C ASN A 134 -2.43 0.30 -26.05
N PRO A 135 -3.39 -0.56 -25.67
CA PRO A 135 -3.49 -1.92 -26.20
C PRO A 135 -3.57 -1.99 -27.74
N LYS A 136 -4.22 -0.99 -28.33
CA LYS A 136 -4.38 -0.86 -29.81
C LYS A 136 -3.11 -0.38 -30.51
N SER A 137 -2.02 -0.09 -29.79
CA SER A 137 -0.76 0.34 -30.39
C SER A 137 0.05 -0.86 -30.86
N PHE A 138 0.26 -0.98 -32.16
CA PHE A 138 1.07 -2.03 -32.81
C PHE A 138 2.56 -1.67 -32.90
N ALA A 139 3.03 -0.63 -32.19
CA ALA A 139 4.43 -0.25 -32.21
C ALA A 139 5.33 -1.41 -31.74
N LYS A 140 6.28 -1.81 -32.57
CA LYS A 140 7.30 -2.79 -32.19
C LYS A 140 8.12 -2.24 -31.00
N ASN A 141 8.50 -3.12 -30.09
CA ASN A 141 9.35 -2.77 -28.92
C ASN A 141 8.82 -1.61 -28.06
N LYS A 142 7.49 -1.43 -27.98
CA LYS A 142 6.88 -0.33 -27.22
C LYS A 142 7.25 -0.30 -25.72
N PHE A 143 7.71 -1.42 -25.17
CA PHE A 143 8.19 -1.56 -23.80
C PHE A 143 9.71 -1.77 -23.72
N SER A 144 10.47 -1.18 -24.64
CA SER A 144 11.92 -1.07 -24.56
C SER A 144 12.32 0.27 -23.91
N LYS A 145 13.38 0.28 -23.11
CA LYS A 145 13.91 1.51 -22.48
C LYS A 145 14.30 2.59 -23.51
N GLU A 146 14.66 2.17 -24.72
CA GLU A 146 15.02 3.05 -25.82
C GLU A 146 13.81 3.83 -26.38
N ASN A 147 12.61 3.31 -26.18
CA ASN A 147 11.34 3.88 -26.65
C ASN A 147 10.60 4.63 -25.54
N HIS A 148 11.33 5.42 -24.74
CA HIS A 148 10.73 6.22 -23.67
C HIS A 148 9.62 7.15 -24.21
N PRO A 149 8.45 7.23 -23.54
CA PRO A 149 7.34 8.07 -23.97
C PRO A 149 7.71 9.56 -23.98
N LYS A 150 7.61 10.22 -25.13
CA LYS A 150 7.80 11.68 -25.26
C LYS A 150 6.67 12.49 -24.60
N SER A 151 5.52 11.87 -24.38
CA SER A 151 4.34 12.53 -23.82
C SER A 151 4.40 12.67 -22.29
N ASP A 152 5.24 11.88 -21.62
CA ASP A 152 5.44 11.89 -20.18
C ASP A 152 6.88 11.46 -19.90
N LEU A 153 7.75 12.43 -19.62
CA LEU A 153 9.18 12.22 -19.41
C LEU A 153 9.52 11.72 -18.01
N ASP A 154 8.60 11.85 -17.06
CA ASP A 154 8.81 11.47 -15.66
C ASP A 154 8.42 10.02 -15.39
N CYS A 155 7.61 9.40 -16.27
CA CYS A 155 7.23 8.00 -16.11
C CYS A 155 8.40 7.07 -16.45
N ALA A 156 8.39 5.86 -15.90
CA ALA A 156 9.42 4.87 -16.19
C ALA A 156 8.80 3.51 -16.57
N LEU A 157 9.62 2.67 -17.23
CA LEU A 157 9.21 1.31 -17.57
C LEU A 157 9.18 0.45 -16.30
N GLY A 158 7.99 0.11 -15.88
CA GLY A 158 7.73 -0.83 -14.79
C GLY A 158 7.39 -2.23 -15.30
N VAL A 159 7.51 -3.20 -14.42
CA VAL A 159 7.07 -4.57 -14.65
C VAL A 159 6.18 -5.01 -13.49
N HIS A 160 5.04 -5.55 -13.83
CA HIS A 160 4.13 -6.19 -12.88
C HIS A 160 4.09 -7.69 -13.18
N SER A 161 4.20 -8.52 -12.13
CA SER A 161 4.06 -9.97 -12.27
C SER A 161 2.74 -10.40 -11.65
N ALA A 162 1.83 -10.90 -12.47
CA ALA A 162 0.62 -11.58 -12.02
C ALA A 162 0.82 -13.10 -12.13
N SER A 163 0.36 -13.83 -11.11
CA SER A 163 0.24 -15.30 -11.19
C SER A 163 -1.21 -15.63 -11.50
N ASN A 164 -1.44 -16.47 -12.50
CA ASN A 164 -2.77 -17.02 -12.76
C ASN A 164 -3.09 -18.15 -11.77
N GLN A 165 -4.32 -18.67 -11.84
CA GLN A 165 -4.77 -19.79 -11.01
C GLN A 165 -3.96 -21.10 -11.19
N HIS A 166 -3.14 -21.20 -12.24
CA HIS A 166 -2.22 -22.32 -12.51
C HIS A 166 -0.78 -22.04 -12.08
N ASN A 167 -0.54 -20.98 -11.27
CA ASN A 167 0.79 -20.53 -10.84
C ASN A 167 1.75 -20.13 -11.97
N GLU A 168 1.25 -19.91 -13.18
CA GLU A 168 2.04 -19.36 -14.27
C GLU A 168 2.24 -17.87 -14.06
N ARG A 169 3.49 -17.43 -14.05
CA ARG A 169 3.82 -16.01 -13.94
C ARG A 169 3.74 -15.36 -15.31
N ARG A 170 2.87 -14.36 -15.41
CA ARG A 170 2.88 -13.41 -16.53
C ARG A 170 3.58 -12.14 -16.07
N TYR A 171 4.47 -11.62 -16.91
CA TYR A 171 5.10 -10.33 -16.74
C TYR A 171 4.41 -9.33 -17.65
N GLU A 172 3.80 -8.32 -17.04
CA GLU A 172 3.17 -7.23 -17.75
C GLU A 172 4.04 -5.98 -17.63
N PHE A 173 4.48 -5.46 -18.75
CA PHE A 173 5.25 -4.24 -18.80
C PHE A 173 4.33 -3.05 -19.00
N TYR A 174 4.65 -1.94 -18.34
CA TYR A 174 3.91 -0.70 -18.47
C TYR A 174 4.85 0.49 -18.32
N TRP A 175 4.52 1.58 -18.95
CA TRP A 175 5.10 2.89 -18.68
C TRP A 175 4.25 3.60 -17.64
N GLY A 176 4.85 4.05 -16.55
CA GLY A 176 4.06 4.70 -15.50
C GLY A 176 4.80 4.92 -14.21
N TYR A 177 4.01 4.89 -13.17
CA TYR A 177 4.39 5.15 -11.79
C TYR A 177 3.99 3.98 -10.90
N LYS A 178 4.45 4.02 -9.66
CA LYS A 178 3.96 3.18 -8.58
C LYS A 178 3.41 4.06 -7.47
N SER A 179 2.26 3.72 -6.93
CA SER A 179 1.79 4.24 -5.65
C SER A 179 2.16 3.23 -4.57
N HIS A 180 3.09 3.61 -3.69
CA HIS A 180 3.44 2.84 -2.49
C HIS A 180 2.59 3.35 -1.35
N VAL A 181 1.85 2.49 -0.70
CA VAL A 181 0.94 2.87 0.38
C VAL A 181 1.20 2.05 1.64
N LEU A 182 1.35 2.73 2.76
CA LEU A 182 1.33 2.13 4.09
C LEU A 182 -0.10 2.12 4.59
N VAL A 183 -0.61 0.96 4.91
CA VAL A 183 -2.00 0.73 5.32
C VAL A 183 -2.03 0.22 6.75
N ASP A 184 -2.93 0.76 7.57
CA ASP A 184 -3.31 0.12 8.81
C ASP A 184 -4.13 -1.14 8.51
N CYS A 185 -3.61 -2.31 8.84
CA CYS A 185 -4.23 -3.59 8.49
C CYS A 185 -5.46 -3.92 9.35
N ILE A 186 -5.74 -3.15 10.39
CA ILE A 186 -6.94 -3.31 11.22
C ILE A 186 -8.10 -2.53 10.63
N SER A 187 -7.93 -1.23 10.43
CA SER A 187 -8.96 -0.38 9.80
C SER A 187 -9.06 -0.57 8.30
N GLY A 188 -7.97 -0.96 7.63
CA GLY A 188 -7.83 -0.98 6.19
C GLY A 188 -7.70 0.42 5.58
N LEU A 189 -7.26 1.42 6.34
CA LEU A 189 -7.10 2.80 5.89
C LEU A 189 -5.63 3.13 5.59
N PRO A 190 -5.36 4.05 4.65
CA PRO A 190 -4.00 4.43 4.32
C PRO A 190 -3.43 5.36 5.40
N LEU A 191 -2.20 5.12 5.83
CA LEU A 191 -1.46 5.97 6.77
C LEU A 191 -0.57 6.98 6.05
N TYR A 192 0.08 6.55 4.99
CA TYR A 192 0.97 7.37 4.17
C TYR A 192 1.09 6.78 2.76
N GLU A 193 1.38 7.62 1.78
CA GLU A 193 1.62 7.20 0.42
C GLU A 193 2.86 7.87 -0.17
N LEU A 194 3.48 7.23 -1.15
CA LEU A 194 4.55 7.79 -1.96
C LEU A 194 4.40 7.34 -3.40
N THR A 195 4.32 8.29 -4.32
CA THR A 195 4.32 8.02 -5.76
C THR A 195 5.74 8.09 -6.30
N THR A 196 6.18 7.05 -7.02
CA THR A 196 7.50 6.98 -7.66
C THR A 196 7.39 6.59 -9.13
N PRO A 197 8.42 6.84 -9.95
CA PRO A 197 8.50 6.22 -11.29
C PRO A 197 8.43 4.69 -11.20
N GLY A 198 7.86 4.04 -12.24
CA GLY A 198 7.54 2.61 -12.24
C GLY A 198 8.72 1.65 -12.07
N ASN A 199 9.96 2.11 -12.30
CA ASN A 199 11.18 1.31 -12.17
C ASN A 199 11.81 1.34 -10.77
N VAL A 200 11.29 2.14 -9.85
CA VAL A 200 11.81 2.23 -8.46
C VAL A 200 11.51 0.92 -7.73
N ALA A 201 12.51 0.39 -7.03
CA ALA A 201 12.35 -0.83 -6.25
C ALA A 201 11.53 -0.56 -4.98
N ASP A 202 10.52 -1.37 -4.71
CA ASP A 202 9.57 -1.16 -3.61
C ASP A 202 10.27 -1.13 -2.24
N SER A 203 11.28 -1.98 -2.04
CA SER A 203 12.04 -2.04 -0.79
C SER A 203 12.93 -0.80 -0.54
N SER A 204 13.26 -0.02 -1.58
CA SER A 204 14.15 1.15 -1.44
C SER A 204 13.47 2.34 -0.77
N VAL A 205 12.14 2.43 -0.85
CA VAL A 205 11.35 3.55 -0.29
C VAL A 205 10.70 3.24 1.06
N ALA A 206 10.82 1.99 1.53
CA ALA A 206 10.15 1.54 2.74
C ALA A 206 10.55 2.34 3.99
N ALA A 207 11.84 2.64 4.15
CA ALA A 207 12.33 3.40 5.31
C ALA A 207 11.78 4.83 5.33
N ASP A 208 11.73 5.50 4.18
CA ASP A 208 11.23 6.87 4.05
C ASP A 208 9.72 6.92 4.34
N ILE A 209 8.97 5.94 3.85
CA ILE A 209 7.53 5.83 4.09
C ILE A 209 7.24 5.62 5.58
N LEU A 210 7.97 4.70 6.23
CA LEU A 210 7.82 4.47 7.66
C LEU A 210 8.18 5.72 8.48
N ALA A 211 9.27 6.40 8.13
CA ALA A 211 9.69 7.62 8.82
C ALA A 211 8.65 8.74 8.69
N ALA A 212 8.09 8.92 7.49
CA ALA A 212 7.04 9.92 7.25
C ALA A 212 5.73 9.58 7.98
N ALA A 213 5.28 8.33 7.96
CA ALA A 213 4.09 7.89 8.68
C ALA A 213 4.24 8.06 10.20
N ASN A 214 5.44 7.78 10.74
CA ASN A 214 5.72 7.93 12.17
C ASN A 214 5.65 9.38 12.67
N GLN A 215 5.72 10.37 11.79
CA GLN A 215 5.48 11.77 12.15
C GLN A 215 4.00 12.06 12.45
N THR A 216 3.09 11.23 11.93
CA THR A 216 1.65 11.41 12.08
C THR A 216 1.06 10.49 13.14
N VAL A 217 1.45 9.23 13.15
CA VAL A 217 1.00 8.19 14.11
C VAL A 217 2.20 7.42 14.62
N SER A 218 2.19 7.06 15.90
CA SER A 218 3.29 6.29 16.47
C SER A 218 3.34 4.88 15.89
N LEU A 219 4.50 4.51 15.34
CA LEU A 219 4.77 3.16 14.85
C LEU A 219 5.57 2.33 15.88
N LYS A 220 5.66 2.81 17.13
CA LYS A 220 6.35 2.06 18.19
C LYS A 220 5.68 0.70 18.41
N GLU A 221 6.49 -0.34 18.53
CA GLU A 221 6.06 -1.74 18.74
C GLU A 221 5.15 -2.30 17.62
N CYS A 222 5.15 -1.68 16.44
CA CYS A 222 4.32 -2.11 15.31
C CYS A 222 4.72 -3.49 14.78
N THR A 223 3.74 -4.17 14.22
CA THR A 223 3.93 -5.37 13.40
C THR A 223 3.91 -4.95 11.93
N PHE A 224 5.06 -5.01 11.27
CA PHE A 224 5.22 -4.63 9.87
C PHE A 224 5.01 -5.82 8.93
N LEU A 225 4.13 -5.67 7.98
CA LEU A 225 3.74 -6.69 7.00
C LEU A 225 4.09 -6.23 5.58
N ALA A 226 4.77 -7.07 4.82
CA ALA A 226 5.04 -6.78 3.42
C ALA A 226 5.26 -8.07 2.62
N ASP A 227 5.25 -7.97 1.29
CA ASP A 227 5.51 -9.11 0.43
C ASP A 227 7.01 -9.49 0.42
N LYS A 228 7.35 -10.60 -0.24
CA LYS A 228 8.74 -11.09 -0.36
C LYS A 228 9.68 -10.12 -1.12
N GLY A 229 9.16 -9.13 -1.84
CA GLY A 229 9.95 -8.07 -2.47
C GLY A 229 10.66 -7.18 -1.46
N TYR A 230 10.06 -7.03 -0.28
CA TYR A 230 10.59 -6.25 0.84
C TYR A 230 11.52 -7.06 1.77
N ASP A 231 11.86 -8.31 1.45
CA ASP A 231 12.71 -9.15 2.29
C ASP A 231 14.18 -8.73 2.21
N VAL A 232 14.51 -7.57 2.77
CA VAL A 232 15.86 -7.00 2.84
C VAL A 232 16.24 -6.66 4.28
N LYS A 233 17.52 -6.91 4.63
CA LYS A 233 18.04 -6.76 6.00
C LYS A 233 17.77 -5.37 6.61
N SER A 234 17.90 -4.31 5.80
CA SER A 234 17.69 -2.93 6.26
C SER A 234 16.29 -2.70 6.82
N ILE A 235 15.25 -3.24 6.18
CA ILE A 235 13.86 -3.09 6.65
C ILE A 235 13.68 -3.74 8.02
N TYR A 236 14.16 -4.99 8.21
CA TYR A 236 14.07 -5.65 9.52
C TYR A 236 14.83 -4.89 10.60
N ASN A 237 16.01 -4.37 10.27
CA ASN A 237 16.80 -3.57 11.20
C ASN A 237 16.04 -2.28 11.57
N THR A 238 15.52 -1.54 10.60
CA THR A 238 14.76 -0.31 10.85
C THR A 238 13.54 -0.61 11.73
N VAL A 239 12.74 -1.61 11.38
CA VAL A 239 11.54 -1.97 12.18
C VAL A 239 11.94 -2.36 13.60
N LYS A 240 13.02 -3.11 13.78
CA LYS A 240 13.43 -3.60 15.11
C LYS A 240 14.14 -2.54 15.95
N THR A 241 15.02 -1.73 15.36
CA THR A 241 15.86 -0.80 16.12
C THR A 241 15.28 0.59 16.26
N VAL A 242 14.49 1.05 15.29
CA VAL A 242 13.90 2.39 15.31
C VAL A 242 12.49 2.35 15.93
N TYR A 243 11.70 1.35 15.58
CA TYR A 243 10.30 1.26 16.02
C TYR A 243 10.06 0.21 17.11
N GLU A 244 11.10 -0.52 17.54
CA GLU A 244 10.99 -1.62 18.53
C GLU A 244 9.99 -2.72 18.10
N GLY A 245 9.61 -2.72 16.81
CA GLY A 245 8.59 -3.57 16.22
C GLY A 245 9.10 -4.92 15.72
N GLU A 246 8.22 -5.64 15.01
CA GLU A 246 8.52 -6.92 14.39
C GLU A 246 8.10 -6.93 12.92
N ALA A 247 8.94 -7.51 12.02
CA ALA A 247 8.64 -7.59 10.60
C ALA A 247 8.25 -9.02 10.21
N PHE A 248 7.07 -9.18 9.60
CA PHE A 248 6.54 -10.43 9.08
C PHE A 248 6.54 -10.40 7.56
N ILE A 249 7.67 -10.80 6.96
CA ILE A 249 7.90 -10.81 5.51
C ILE A 249 8.30 -12.22 5.10
N PRO A 250 7.69 -12.82 4.05
CA PRO A 250 8.12 -14.11 3.52
C PRO A 250 9.55 -14.07 3.02
N LEU A 251 10.29 -15.16 3.21
CA LEU A 251 11.67 -15.26 2.74
C LEU A 251 11.73 -15.19 1.21
N ASN A 252 12.58 -14.32 0.68
CA ASN A 252 12.88 -14.27 -0.74
C ASN A 252 14.16 -15.12 -1.01
N PRO A 253 14.06 -16.22 -1.76
CA PRO A 253 15.21 -17.12 -2.01
C PRO A 253 16.26 -16.49 -2.93
N ARG A 254 15.97 -15.41 -3.65
CA ARG A 254 16.92 -14.65 -4.52
C ARG A 254 17.75 -15.52 -5.46
N GLY A 255 17.10 -16.49 -6.10
CA GLY A 255 17.76 -17.36 -7.08
C GLY A 255 18.70 -18.42 -6.46
N THR A 256 18.72 -18.58 -5.14
CA THR A 256 19.45 -19.66 -4.49
C THR A 256 18.83 -20.99 -4.88
N LYS A 257 19.52 -21.79 -5.69
CA LYS A 257 19.07 -23.12 -6.13
C LYS A 257 19.16 -24.16 -5.00
N ASP A 258 19.90 -23.87 -3.94
CA ASP A 258 20.12 -24.79 -2.82
C ASP A 258 19.02 -24.61 -1.76
N LEU A 259 17.97 -25.39 -1.90
CA LEU A 259 16.82 -25.43 -1.00
C LEU A 259 17.11 -26.18 0.32
N LYS A 260 18.31 -26.02 0.90
CA LYS A 260 18.62 -26.53 2.25
C LYS A 260 17.78 -25.91 3.35
N ALA A 261 16.97 -24.90 3.00
CA ALA A 261 15.97 -24.31 3.89
C ALA A 261 14.64 -24.18 3.14
N LEU A 262 13.53 -24.47 3.84
CA LEU A 262 12.20 -24.16 3.34
C LEU A 262 12.02 -22.65 3.14
N PRO A 263 11.01 -22.21 2.36
CA PRO A 263 10.64 -20.80 2.25
C PRO A 263 10.45 -20.09 3.60
N ALA A 264 10.10 -20.84 4.65
CA ALA A 264 10.04 -20.35 6.03
C ALA A 264 11.40 -20.07 6.68
N GLY A 265 12.52 -20.47 6.05
CA GLY A 265 13.88 -20.26 6.58
C GLY A 265 14.36 -21.36 7.54
N ASN A 266 13.54 -22.32 7.93
CA ASN A 266 13.95 -23.46 8.76
C ASN A 266 14.75 -24.47 7.92
N PRO A 267 15.81 -25.09 8.49
CA PRO A 267 16.53 -26.14 7.79
C PRO A 267 15.63 -27.36 7.59
N VAL A 268 15.93 -28.10 6.54
CA VAL A 268 15.27 -29.36 6.21
C VAL A 268 16.16 -30.51 6.68
N CYS A 269 15.56 -31.57 7.22
CA CYS A 269 16.29 -32.80 7.56
C CYS A 269 16.62 -33.62 6.29
N GLU A 270 17.40 -34.72 6.44
CA GLU A 270 17.79 -35.58 5.31
C GLU A 270 16.59 -36.21 4.58
N ALA A 271 15.47 -36.43 5.29
CA ALA A 271 14.23 -36.94 4.72
C ALA A 271 13.29 -35.85 4.19
N GLY A 272 13.76 -34.60 4.04
CA GLY A 272 12.98 -33.52 3.45
C GLY A 272 11.98 -32.83 4.38
N PHE A 273 11.93 -33.14 5.68
CA PHE A 273 11.00 -32.50 6.62
C PHE A 273 11.58 -31.25 7.25
N ALA A 274 10.73 -30.22 7.44
CA ALA A 274 11.10 -29.00 8.16
C ALA A 274 11.47 -29.31 9.62
N MET A 275 12.64 -28.82 10.05
CA MET A 275 13.09 -28.97 11.42
C MET A 275 12.53 -27.87 12.31
N HIS A 276 12.26 -28.20 13.58
CA HIS A 276 11.76 -27.23 14.56
C HIS A 276 12.90 -26.58 15.35
N LYS A 277 12.71 -25.33 15.77
CA LYS A 277 13.61 -24.65 16.71
C LYS A 277 13.58 -25.35 18.08
N ASP A 278 14.76 -25.60 18.64
CA ASP A 278 14.96 -26.29 19.93
C ASP A 278 16.00 -25.52 20.79
N GLY A 279 15.69 -24.26 21.07
CA GLY A 279 16.53 -23.41 21.91
C GLY A 279 17.72 -22.78 21.19
N LYS A 280 18.37 -21.85 21.87
CA LYS A 280 19.60 -21.17 21.43
C LYS A 280 20.75 -21.54 22.37
N THR A 281 21.96 -21.66 21.84
CA THR A 281 23.18 -21.83 22.62
C THR A 281 24.16 -20.75 22.19
N THR A 282 24.86 -20.15 23.17
CA THR A 282 25.96 -19.22 22.88
C THR A 282 27.27 -19.93 23.22
N ASP A 283 28.18 -19.99 22.25
CA ASP A 283 29.48 -20.61 22.36
C ASP A 283 30.54 -19.71 21.70
N ASN A 284 31.59 -19.36 22.39
CA ASN A 284 32.68 -18.47 21.94
C ASN A 284 32.14 -17.16 21.27
N GLY A 285 31.20 -16.50 21.91
CA GLY A 285 30.58 -15.26 21.41
C GLY A 285 29.68 -15.43 20.20
N ARG A 286 29.41 -16.66 19.73
CA ARG A 286 28.51 -16.96 18.61
C ARG A 286 27.24 -17.61 19.11
N THR A 287 26.13 -16.96 18.88
CA THR A 287 24.81 -17.54 19.16
C THR A 287 24.42 -18.50 18.04
N ARG A 288 24.09 -19.73 18.41
CA ARG A 288 23.63 -20.78 17.50
C ARG A 288 22.19 -21.16 17.82
N GLN A 289 21.34 -21.15 16.83
CA GLN A 289 19.99 -21.72 16.91
C GLN A 289 20.08 -23.21 16.65
N LYS A 290 19.62 -23.99 17.61
CA LYS A 290 19.46 -25.44 17.47
C LYS A 290 18.13 -25.76 16.81
N TYR A 291 18.14 -26.68 15.89
CA TYR A 291 16.96 -27.23 15.24
C TYR A 291 16.93 -28.73 15.48
N CYS A 292 15.76 -29.29 15.74
CA CYS A 292 15.57 -30.70 15.99
C CYS A 292 14.62 -31.35 14.97
N CYS A 293 14.71 -32.67 14.89
CA CYS A 293 13.83 -33.51 14.09
C CYS A 293 12.35 -33.26 14.45
N PRO A 294 11.45 -33.10 13.46
CA PRO A 294 10.01 -32.89 13.72
C PRO A 294 9.36 -34.09 14.41
N PHE A 295 9.91 -35.29 14.27
CA PHE A 295 9.40 -36.51 14.91
C PHE A 295 9.90 -36.73 16.35
N ARG A 296 10.82 -35.89 16.86
CA ARG A 296 11.35 -36.03 18.21
C ARG A 296 10.28 -35.96 19.31
N GLN A 297 9.21 -35.23 19.09
CA GLN A 297 8.11 -35.06 20.05
C GLN A 297 6.95 -36.01 19.81
N SER A 298 6.97 -36.78 18.72
CA SER A 298 5.92 -37.71 18.38
C SER A 298 6.08 -39.03 19.16
N LYS A 299 5.06 -39.47 19.87
CA LYS A 299 5.05 -40.73 20.58
C LYS A 299 4.92 -41.95 19.65
N THR A 300 4.56 -41.74 18.39
CA THR A 300 4.25 -42.77 17.38
C THR A 300 5.28 -42.79 16.26
N SER A 301 6.55 -42.70 16.55
CA SER A 301 7.48 -42.28 15.52
C SER A 301 8.29 -43.42 14.95
N VAL A 302 7.99 -43.78 13.74
CA VAL A 302 8.99 -44.32 12.80
C VAL A 302 9.54 -43.12 12.02
N CYS A 303 10.81 -42.73 12.25
CA CYS A 303 11.43 -41.73 11.41
C CYS A 303 11.72 -42.32 10.04
N PRO A 304 11.27 -41.70 8.93
CA PRO A 304 11.47 -42.26 7.58
C PRO A 304 12.95 -42.18 7.13
N CYS A 305 13.83 -41.56 7.87
CA CYS A 305 15.22 -41.31 7.46
C CYS A 305 16.24 -42.26 8.14
N ASN A 306 15.89 -43.33 8.75
CA ASN A 306 16.82 -44.30 9.36
C ASN A 306 18.02 -43.67 10.11
N HIS A 307 17.81 -42.54 10.77
CA HIS A 307 18.89 -41.77 11.40
C HIS A 307 19.49 -42.57 12.58
N LYS A 308 20.82 -42.57 12.68
CA LYS A 308 21.58 -43.33 13.71
C LYS A 308 21.18 -43.04 15.17
N ASN A 309 20.52 -41.93 15.43
CA ASN A 309 20.02 -41.55 16.74
C ASN A 309 18.58 -42.06 17.02
N TRP A 310 18.04 -42.87 16.12
CA TRP A 310 16.77 -43.57 16.29
C TRP A 310 17.04 -45.05 16.57
N ASN A 311 16.21 -45.68 17.40
CA ASN A 311 16.26 -47.11 17.73
C ASN A 311 17.65 -47.59 18.25
N ASN A 312 18.41 -46.74 18.93
CA ASN A 312 19.71 -47.09 19.47
C ASN A 312 19.71 -47.46 20.98
N GLY A 313 18.55 -47.81 21.51
CA GLY A 313 18.35 -48.15 22.92
C GLY A 313 18.35 -46.95 23.88
N LYS A 314 18.50 -45.73 23.35
CA LYS A 314 18.42 -44.44 24.09
C LYS A 314 17.20 -43.66 23.61
N LYS A 315 16.89 -42.52 24.27
CA LYS A 315 15.84 -41.60 23.82
C LYS A 315 16.02 -41.23 22.34
N ASN A 316 15.02 -41.51 21.52
CA ASN A 316 15.01 -41.13 20.12
C ASN A 316 15.15 -39.60 19.99
N ARG A 317 16.29 -39.13 19.52
CA ARG A 317 16.60 -37.71 19.39
C ARG A 317 16.54 -37.21 17.94
N GLY A 318 16.61 -38.12 16.98
CA GLY A 318 16.64 -37.79 15.56
C GLY A 318 17.81 -36.88 15.18
N CYS A 319 17.72 -36.26 14.03
CA CYS A 319 18.75 -35.34 13.57
C CYS A 319 18.64 -33.96 14.27
N THR A 320 19.81 -33.36 14.48
CA THR A 320 19.95 -32.02 15.05
C THR A 320 20.85 -31.21 14.14
N LYS A 321 20.42 -29.98 13.81
CA LYS A 321 21.25 -29.03 13.06
C LYS A 321 21.41 -27.74 13.87
N TYR A 322 22.60 -27.16 13.78
CA TYR A 322 22.89 -25.85 14.37
C TYR A 322 23.16 -24.87 13.25
N LYS A 323 22.48 -23.73 13.28
CA LYS A 323 22.79 -22.58 12.46
C LYS A 323 23.28 -21.46 13.34
N THR A 324 24.40 -20.86 13.00
CA THR A 324 24.78 -19.58 13.61
C THR A 324 23.65 -18.60 13.37
N VAL A 325 23.17 -17.98 14.44
CA VAL A 325 22.22 -16.87 14.31
C VAL A 325 23.08 -15.68 13.87
N PRO A 326 23.02 -15.28 12.61
CA PRO A 326 23.68 -14.06 12.22
C PRO A 326 23.03 -12.92 13.00
N ASP A 327 23.76 -11.85 13.20
CA ASP A 327 23.23 -10.58 13.69
C ASP A 327 22.35 -9.96 12.58
N ASP A 328 21.25 -10.64 12.32
CA ASP A 328 20.33 -10.38 11.21
C ASP A 328 18.91 -10.79 11.61
N TYR A 329 18.12 -9.80 12.00
CA TYR A 329 16.73 -9.99 12.39
C TYR A 329 15.90 -10.68 11.30
N ARG A 330 16.24 -10.49 10.01
CA ARG A 330 15.59 -11.14 8.87
C ARG A 330 15.59 -12.67 9.00
N LEU A 331 16.72 -13.24 9.45
CA LEU A 331 16.88 -14.69 9.55
C LEU A 331 16.38 -15.26 10.89
N SER A 332 16.08 -14.41 11.86
CA SER A 332 15.51 -14.84 13.15
C SER A 332 14.02 -15.12 13.11
N VAL A 333 13.31 -14.62 12.09
CA VAL A 333 11.85 -14.80 11.94
C VAL A 333 11.50 -16.26 11.66
N ASP A 334 10.65 -16.85 12.49
CA ASP A 334 10.14 -18.22 12.27
C ASP A 334 8.90 -18.20 11.38
N ARG A 335 9.13 -18.38 10.08
CA ARG A 335 8.08 -18.35 9.05
C ARG A 335 7.26 -19.64 8.98
N SER A 336 7.66 -20.68 9.73
CA SER A 336 6.91 -21.96 9.76
C SER A 336 5.82 -21.99 10.83
N CYS A 337 5.89 -21.11 11.82
CA CYS A 337 4.94 -21.11 12.93
C CYS A 337 3.54 -20.62 12.52
N LEU A 338 2.54 -21.06 13.26
CA LEU A 338 1.15 -20.63 13.05
C LEU A 338 0.97 -19.12 13.33
N CYS A 339 1.75 -18.58 14.25
CA CYS A 339 1.77 -17.15 14.53
C CYS A 339 2.11 -16.34 13.27
N PHE A 340 3.22 -16.70 12.60
CA PHE A 340 3.59 -16.05 11.33
C PHE A 340 2.46 -16.10 10.31
N LYS A 341 1.86 -17.27 10.10
CA LYS A 341 0.80 -17.45 9.10
C LYS A 341 -0.43 -16.60 9.39
N ARG A 342 -0.89 -16.56 10.65
CA ARG A 342 -2.05 -15.77 11.08
C ARG A 342 -1.80 -14.27 10.97
N THR A 343 -0.64 -13.81 11.47
CA THR A 343 -0.26 -12.40 11.42
C THR A 343 -0.08 -11.94 9.97
N TYR A 344 0.63 -12.73 9.16
CA TYR A 344 0.86 -12.40 7.76
C TYR A 344 -0.44 -12.34 6.92
N ALA A 345 -1.47 -13.09 7.30
CA ALA A 345 -2.77 -13.05 6.62
C ALA A 345 -3.42 -11.66 6.66
N LEU A 346 -3.11 -10.82 7.67
CA LEU A 346 -3.60 -9.44 7.76
C LEU A 346 -3.11 -8.57 6.59
N ARG A 347 -1.99 -8.93 5.93
CA ARG A 347 -1.50 -8.24 4.72
C ARG A 347 -2.54 -8.18 3.58
N THR A 348 -3.50 -9.08 3.58
CA THR A 348 -4.62 -9.06 2.61
C THR A 348 -5.36 -7.73 2.60
N GLU A 349 -5.32 -6.95 3.71
CA GLU A 349 -5.91 -5.60 3.72
C GLU A 349 -5.18 -4.63 2.79
N CYS A 350 -3.87 -4.79 2.57
CA CYS A 350 -3.15 -3.99 1.57
C CYS A 350 -3.68 -4.26 0.16
N GLU A 351 -3.93 -5.52 -0.17
CA GLU A 351 -4.48 -5.92 -1.48
C GLU A 351 -5.91 -5.41 -1.66
N ARG A 352 -6.73 -5.48 -0.61
CA ARG A 352 -8.09 -4.92 -0.59
C ARG A 352 -8.05 -3.40 -0.74
N TYR A 353 -7.11 -2.73 -0.05
CA TYR A 353 -6.95 -1.30 -0.20
C TYR A 353 -6.53 -0.91 -1.63
N ASN A 354 -5.54 -1.60 -2.20
CA ASN A 354 -5.12 -1.38 -3.58
C ASN A 354 -6.27 -1.57 -4.58
N SER A 355 -7.15 -2.54 -4.35
CA SER A 355 -8.37 -2.72 -5.15
C SER A 355 -9.32 -1.53 -5.02
N ARG A 356 -9.54 -1.02 -3.80
CA ARG A 356 -10.35 0.20 -3.59
C ARG A 356 -9.71 1.43 -4.25
N PHE A 357 -8.40 1.61 -4.11
CA PHE A 357 -7.68 2.69 -4.77
C PHE A 357 -7.84 2.65 -6.30
N LYS A 358 -7.70 1.49 -6.92
CA LYS A 358 -7.92 1.32 -8.36
C LYS A 358 -9.37 1.66 -8.77
N SER A 359 -10.35 1.31 -7.94
CA SER A 359 -11.77 1.61 -8.22
C SER A 359 -12.09 3.12 -8.25
N THR A 360 -11.21 3.98 -7.73
CA THR A 360 -11.32 5.45 -7.84
C THR A 360 -10.85 5.99 -9.20
N GLY A 361 -10.62 5.14 -10.19
CA GLY A 361 -10.12 5.52 -11.51
C GLY A 361 -8.60 5.69 -11.59
N GLN A 362 -7.83 5.18 -10.59
CA GLN A 362 -6.36 5.36 -10.49
C GLN A 362 -5.54 4.25 -11.14
N GLU A 363 -6.14 3.27 -11.76
CA GLU A 363 -5.38 2.22 -12.46
C GLU A 363 -4.62 2.78 -13.67
N ARG A 364 -5.23 3.75 -14.36
CA ARG A 364 -4.64 4.45 -15.50
C ARG A 364 -4.86 5.95 -15.38
N LEU A 365 -3.77 6.70 -15.39
CA LEU A 365 -3.84 8.15 -15.40
C LEU A 365 -4.23 8.69 -16.78
N TRP A 366 -4.94 9.82 -16.76
CA TRP A 366 -5.24 10.61 -17.95
C TRP A 366 -4.54 11.99 -17.89
N VAL A 367 -3.76 12.20 -16.85
CA VAL A 367 -2.84 13.33 -16.71
C VAL A 367 -1.41 12.92 -17.12
N ARG A 368 -0.54 13.89 -17.30
CA ARG A 368 0.86 13.71 -17.68
C ARG A 368 1.76 14.41 -16.67
N ASN A 369 3.00 13.99 -16.58
CA ASN A 369 4.08 14.35 -15.65
C ASN A 369 3.92 13.82 -14.21
N GLY A 370 5.08 13.70 -13.55
CA GLY A 370 5.20 13.10 -12.22
C GLY A 370 4.46 13.89 -11.12
N THR A 371 4.49 15.22 -11.19
CA THR A 371 3.78 16.07 -10.21
C THR A 371 2.28 15.86 -10.26
N SER A 372 1.69 15.88 -11.47
CA SER A 372 0.25 15.62 -11.62
C SER A 372 -0.13 14.21 -11.21
N ALA A 373 0.73 13.23 -11.51
CA ALA A 373 0.53 11.83 -11.12
C ALA A 373 0.53 11.68 -9.59
N ALA A 374 1.54 12.25 -8.91
CA ALA A 374 1.64 12.23 -7.46
C ALA A 374 0.44 12.93 -6.81
N ASN A 375 0.10 14.14 -7.27
CA ASN A 375 -1.02 14.89 -6.72
C ASN A 375 -2.35 14.15 -6.87
N LEU A 376 -2.59 13.53 -8.02
CA LEU A 376 -3.82 12.79 -8.26
C LEU A 376 -3.90 11.49 -7.44
N ASN A 377 -2.76 10.83 -7.21
CA ASN A 377 -2.68 9.68 -6.31
C ASN A 377 -2.94 10.09 -4.86
N THR A 378 -2.27 11.13 -4.35
CA THR A 378 -2.50 11.63 -2.99
C THR A 378 -3.95 12.04 -2.77
N LEU A 379 -4.59 12.71 -3.76
CA LEU A 379 -6.01 13.07 -3.71
C LEU A 379 -6.93 11.85 -3.63
N ALA A 380 -6.57 10.73 -4.26
CA ALA A 380 -7.34 9.50 -4.14
C ALA A 380 -7.25 8.90 -2.71
N HIS A 381 -6.08 8.96 -2.07
CA HIS A 381 -5.91 8.55 -0.68
C HIS A 381 -6.64 9.49 0.30
N ILE A 382 -6.55 10.82 0.07
CA ILE A 382 -7.34 11.81 0.82
C ILE A 382 -8.84 11.51 0.72
N SER A 383 -9.33 11.20 -0.49
CA SER A 383 -10.73 10.84 -0.70
C SER A 383 -11.18 9.65 0.15
N ALA A 384 -10.36 8.59 0.22
CA ALA A 384 -10.65 7.42 1.04
C ALA A 384 -10.72 7.77 2.54
N LEU A 385 -9.80 8.61 3.02
CA LEU A 385 -9.78 9.10 4.41
C LEU A 385 -10.95 10.04 4.70
N THR A 386 -11.30 10.91 3.76
CA THR A 386 -12.47 11.80 3.88
C THR A 386 -13.76 10.98 4.06
N VAL A 387 -13.93 9.93 3.25
CA VAL A 387 -15.09 9.01 3.38
C VAL A 387 -15.09 8.34 4.74
N ALA A 388 -13.93 7.89 5.22
CA ALA A 388 -13.81 7.27 6.53
C ALA A 388 -14.15 8.24 7.67
N LEU A 389 -13.60 9.45 7.61
CA LEU A 389 -13.85 10.48 8.62
C LEU A 389 -15.33 10.87 8.66
N ALA A 390 -15.95 11.12 7.51
CA ALA A 390 -17.38 11.43 7.42
C ALA A 390 -18.24 10.28 7.95
N ALA A 391 -17.94 9.04 7.61
CA ALA A 391 -18.65 7.87 8.11
C ALA A 391 -18.63 7.80 9.64
N VAL A 392 -17.45 7.93 10.24
CA VAL A 392 -17.28 7.86 11.70
C VAL A 392 -17.99 9.02 12.42
N LEU A 393 -17.83 10.25 11.92
CA LEU A 393 -18.47 11.43 12.52
C LEU A 393 -20.01 11.38 12.45
N HIS A 394 -20.57 10.70 11.46
CA HIS A 394 -21.99 10.51 11.31
C HIS A 394 -22.51 9.14 11.82
N GLY A 395 -21.70 8.42 12.61
CA GLY A 395 -22.10 7.17 13.28
C GLY A 395 -22.30 5.98 12.32
N SER A 396 -21.68 6.01 11.14
CA SER A 396 -21.72 4.88 10.20
C SER A 396 -20.54 3.93 10.39
N HIS A 397 -20.82 2.63 10.42
CA HIS A 397 -19.78 1.60 10.42
C HIS A 397 -19.19 1.31 9.03
N SER A 398 -19.76 1.90 7.97
CA SER A 398 -19.36 1.66 6.57
C SER A 398 -18.27 2.64 6.10
N TYR A 399 -17.20 2.78 6.87
CA TYR A 399 -16.18 3.80 6.64
C TYR A 399 -15.17 3.47 5.51
N ARG A 400 -15.22 2.26 4.93
CA ARG A 400 -14.28 1.84 3.87
C ARG A 400 -14.79 2.10 2.45
N SER A 401 -16.01 2.54 2.27
CA SER A 401 -16.64 2.61 0.94
C SER A 401 -17.59 3.80 0.79
N ALA A 402 -17.27 4.69 -0.16
CA ALA A 402 -18.15 5.80 -0.55
C ALA A 402 -19.54 5.32 -0.96
N LYS A 403 -19.64 4.19 -1.70
CA LYS A 403 -20.91 3.62 -2.13
C LYS A 403 -21.79 3.17 -0.95
N GLN A 404 -21.18 2.59 0.08
CA GLN A 404 -21.93 2.17 1.27
C GLN A 404 -22.35 3.38 2.10
N LEU A 405 -21.45 4.35 2.30
CA LEU A 405 -21.78 5.58 3.01
C LEU A 405 -22.90 6.36 2.32
N ARG A 406 -22.89 6.43 0.98
CA ARG A 406 -23.97 7.07 0.20
C ARG A 406 -25.34 6.40 0.37
N ARG A 407 -25.38 5.07 0.56
CA ARG A 407 -26.63 4.34 0.81
C ARG A 407 -27.21 4.58 2.20
N SER A 408 -26.37 4.98 3.16
CA SER A 408 -26.77 5.29 4.54
C SER A 408 -26.97 6.80 4.78
N ALA A 409 -26.67 7.63 3.80
CA ALA A 409 -26.86 9.07 3.84
C ALA A 409 -28.25 9.47 3.35
#